data_c4d7aa9a14189542e4a99d9a2b3964f3
#
_entry.id   c4d7aa9a14189542e4a99d9a2b3964f3
#
_cell.length_a   1.000
_cell.length_b   1.000
_cell.length_c   1.000
_cell.angle_alpha   90.00
_cell.angle_beta   90.00
_cell.angle_gamma   90.00
#
_symmetry.space_group_name_H-M   'P 1'
#
loop_
_entity.id
_entity.type
_entity.pdbx_description
1 polymer ?
#
loop_
_entity_poly.entity_id
_entity_poly.type
_entity_poly.pdbx_seq_one_letter_code
_entity_poly.pdbx_strand_id
1 'polypeptide(L)'
;MYKVYKGDSCDFYKKHREEVKGKAKLVYLDPPYNSKRNRGARKYYNDSNMLWSLFISNIINYSYEMLSNEGFLAISINQTELFNLKGIVDEYFVDENFIGLFPVKIRHKERQLMINATFHDVYEYLLIYRKNKHQRFICENKPANIEKFCYQIRILNENCRKEEINGKQVEIYDKGMYEIAKVEQSEANLRRYIIAGKLKTANWSGEWFENNLRSLGSDKLVKVYGLENEGLGYRWFQTQGDKRNSGVYFQSTLCAGRPILPTNDLDYTEIVPNIYKEGGEGCDFKDSKKPEKLLEWIINITTNKGDLVIDLFGGSGTTIDVCLKNNRNCIIVEKHLEPYNIIKRRVNNIIKECNKNVLIEYMDV
;
A
#
# COMPACT_ATOMS: atom_id res chain seq x y z
N MET A 1 12.27 -2.45 19.48
CA MET A 1 12.43 -3.84 19.95
C MET A 1 12.79 -4.71 18.76
N TYR A 2 13.88 -5.51 18.88
CA TYR A 2 14.31 -6.43 17.82
C TYR A 2 14.71 -7.75 18.46
N LYS A 3 14.05 -8.84 18.05
CA LYS A 3 14.27 -10.17 18.60
C LYS A 3 14.48 -11.17 17.47
N VAL A 4 15.48 -12.01 17.61
CA VAL A 4 15.83 -13.07 16.67
C VAL A 4 15.80 -14.41 17.39
N TYR A 5 14.84 -15.24 17.04
CA TYR A 5 14.68 -16.56 17.62
C TYR A 5 15.22 -17.64 16.70
N LYS A 6 15.99 -18.56 17.28
CA LYS A 6 16.44 -19.78 16.59
C LYS A 6 15.53 -20.92 17.03
N GLY A 7 14.75 -21.45 16.10
CA GLY A 7 13.85 -22.58 16.38
C GLY A 7 12.70 -22.69 15.40
N ASP A 8 11.82 -23.63 15.71
CA ASP A 8 10.63 -23.90 14.90
C ASP A 8 9.55 -22.85 15.16
N SER A 9 8.86 -22.40 14.12
CA SER A 9 7.84 -21.35 14.19
C SER A 9 6.59 -21.75 15.00
N CYS A 10 6.20 -23.03 14.94
CA CYS A 10 5.08 -23.52 15.75
C CYS A 10 5.44 -23.57 17.23
N ASP A 11 6.66 -23.99 17.56
CA ASP A 11 7.14 -24.05 18.95
C ASP A 11 7.34 -22.62 19.50
N PHE A 12 7.86 -21.71 18.68
CA PHE A 12 7.94 -20.28 19.01
C PHE A 12 6.56 -19.74 19.43
N TYR A 13 5.54 -19.94 18.60
CA TYR A 13 4.22 -19.41 18.95
C TYR A 13 3.68 -20.01 20.26
N LYS A 14 3.76 -21.34 20.43
CA LYS A 14 3.27 -22.01 21.66
C LYS A 14 3.94 -21.46 22.90
N LYS A 15 5.25 -21.20 22.87
CA LYS A 15 6.04 -20.73 24.01
C LYS A 15 5.88 -19.24 24.27
N HIS A 16 5.73 -18.43 23.23
CA HIS A 16 5.69 -16.96 23.32
C HIS A 16 4.32 -16.35 23.02
N ARG A 17 3.25 -17.16 23.05
CA ARG A 17 1.89 -16.73 22.70
C ARG A 17 1.47 -15.45 23.41
N GLU A 18 1.64 -15.36 24.71
CA GLU A 18 1.23 -14.19 25.52
C GLU A 18 2.05 -12.93 25.19
N GLU A 19 3.25 -13.11 24.68
CA GLU A 19 4.10 -12.02 24.23
C GLU A 19 3.64 -11.43 22.89
N VAL A 20 3.15 -12.25 21.96
CA VAL A 20 2.89 -11.86 20.56
C VAL A 20 1.41 -11.75 20.18
N LYS A 21 0.51 -12.36 20.95
CA LYS A 21 -0.92 -12.41 20.63
C LYS A 21 -1.53 -11.01 20.53
N GLY A 22 -2.15 -10.73 19.39
CA GLY A 22 -2.85 -9.46 19.15
C GLY A 22 -1.96 -8.23 19.00
N LYS A 23 -0.63 -8.39 18.80
CA LYS A 23 0.32 -7.26 18.82
C LYS A 23 0.92 -6.91 17.46
N ALA A 24 0.98 -7.85 16.54
CA ALA A 24 1.60 -7.62 15.23
C ALA A 24 0.75 -6.75 14.34
N LYS A 25 1.34 -5.71 13.75
CA LYS A 25 0.73 -4.93 12.67
C LYS A 25 0.90 -5.61 11.33
N LEU A 26 2.00 -6.33 11.14
CA LEU A 26 2.25 -7.17 9.99
C LEU A 26 2.81 -8.52 10.44
N VAL A 27 2.22 -9.60 9.94
CA VAL A 27 2.86 -10.91 9.90
C VAL A 27 3.25 -11.17 8.45
N TYR A 28 4.54 -11.36 8.19
CA TYR A 28 5.07 -11.73 6.89
C TYR A 28 5.48 -13.20 6.90
N LEU A 29 5.14 -13.91 5.85
CA LEU A 29 5.46 -15.33 5.69
C LEU A 29 6.10 -15.58 4.33
N ASP A 30 7.24 -16.25 4.33
CA ASP A 30 7.87 -16.85 3.14
C ASP A 30 8.08 -18.36 3.41
N PRO A 31 6.99 -19.13 3.49
CA PRO A 31 7.05 -20.53 3.90
C PRO A 31 7.73 -21.40 2.82
N PRO A 32 8.19 -22.61 3.17
CA PRO A 32 8.68 -23.55 2.16
C PRO A 32 7.57 -23.88 1.14
N TYR A 33 7.91 -23.77 -0.16
CA TYR A 33 6.94 -23.82 -1.26
C TYR A 33 6.49 -25.21 -1.69
N ASN A 34 6.80 -26.25 -0.94
CA ASN A 34 6.45 -27.64 -1.28
C ASN A 34 6.83 -28.03 -2.74
N SER A 35 7.82 -27.39 -3.30
CA SER A 35 8.27 -27.70 -4.65
C SER A 35 9.04 -29.01 -4.69
N LYS A 36 8.71 -29.89 -5.63
CA LYS A 36 9.42 -31.17 -5.86
C LYS A 36 10.89 -30.99 -6.29
N ARG A 37 11.37 -29.76 -6.41
CA ARG A 37 12.76 -29.46 -6.78
C ARG A 37 13.65 -29.55 -5.56
N ASN A 38 14.41 -30.64 -5.46
CA ASN A 38 15.54 -30.75 -4.55
C ASN A 38 16.59 -29.70 -4.92
N ARG A 39 16.62 -28.56 -4.22
CA ARG A 39 17.70 -27.58 -4.32
C ARG A 39 18.62 -27.76 -3.11
N GLY A 40 19.70 -28.56 -3.27
CA GLY A 40 20.72 -28.73 -2.25
C GLY A 40 20.26 -29.44 -0.98
N ALA A 41 21.03 -29.32 0.12
CA ALA A 41 20.79 -29.96 1.41
C ALA A 41 19.54 -29.47 2.16
N ARG A 42 18.80 -28.55 1.59
CA ARG A 42 17.57 -27.99 2.18
C ARG A 42 16.36 -28.77 1.69
N LYS A 43 16.13 -29.95 2.26
CA LYS A 43 14.85 -30.64 2.15
C LYS A 43 13.81 -29.90 3.02
N TYR A 44 13.14 -28.90 2.45
CA TYR A 44 11.95 -28.34 3.09
C TYR A 44 10.77 -29.27 2.78
N TYR A 45 10.23 -29.95 3.78
CA TYR A 45 8.96 -30.68 3.78
C TYR A 45 8.59 -31.35 2.44
N ASN A 46 9.31 -32.40 2.05
CA ASN A 46 9.09 -33.13 0.81
C ASN A 46 8.10 -34.32 0.96
N ASP A 47 7.43 -34.44 2.14
CA ASP A 47 6.83 -35.73 2.53
C ASP A 47 5.32 -35.74 2.36
N SER A 48 4.66 -35.27 1.61
CA SER A 48 3.24 -35.29 1.20
C SER A 48 2.57 -33.91 1.28
N ASN A 49 1.72 -33.63 0.30
CA ASN A 49 0.89 -32.41 0.27
C ASN A 49 0.03 -32.25 1.54
N MET A 50 -0.35 -33.36 2.16
CA MET A 50 -1.15 -33.37 3.38
C MET A 50 -0.38 -32.84 4.59
N LEU A 51 0.90 -33.18 4.74
CA LEU A 51 1.74 -32.67 5.84
C LEU A 51 2.04 -31.19 5.67
N TRP A 52 2.26 -30.74 4.44
CA TRP A 52 2.48 -29.31 4.14
C TRP A 52 1.22 -28.49 4.48
N SER A 53 0.04 -28.92 4.04
CA SER A 53 -1.22 -28.21 4.30
C SER A 53 -1.51 -28.12 5.79
N LEU A 54 -1.29 -29.19 6.56
CA LEU A 54 -1.46 -29.17 8.01
C LEU A 54 -0.47 -28.22 8.70
N PHE A 55 0.78 -28.22 8.28
CA PHE A 55 1.79 -27.30 8.78
C PHE A 55 1.42 -25.85 8.51
N ILE A 56 1.03 -25.54 7.27
CA ILE A 56 0.65 -24.18 6.87
C ILE A 56 -0.63 -23.74 7.59
N SER A 57 -1.62 -24.62 7.77
CA SER A 57 -2.84 -24.31 8.53
C SER A 57 -2.53 -23.86 9.95
N ASN A 58 -1.60 -24.54 10.65
CA ASN A 58 -1.15 -24.11 11.97
C ASN A 58 -0.47 -22.74 11.93
N ILE A 59 0.42 -22.50 10.97
CA ILE A 59 1.12 -21.21 10.80
C ILE A 59 0.12 -20.09 10.54
N ILE A 60 -0.89 -20.29 9.70
CA ILE A 60 -1.93 -19.30 9.41
C ILE A 60 -2.76 -19.01 10.66
N ASN A 61 -3.18 -20.04 11.40
CA ASN A 61 -3.89 -19.86 12.65
C ASN A 61 -3.10 -19.01 13.65
N TYR A 62 -1.82 -19.36 13.84
CA TYR A 62 -0.94 -18.60 14.73
C TYR A 62 -0.74 -17.16 14.26
N SER A 63 -0.57 -16.97 12.96
CA SER A 63 -0.47 -15.64 12.35
C SER A 63 -1.72 -14.80 12.61
N TYR A 64 -2.91 -15.40 12.45
CA TYR A 64 -4.18 -14.74 12.74
C TYR A 64 -4.27 -14.32 14.23
N GLU A 65 -3.85 -15.18 15.17
CA GLU A 65 -3.84 -14.84 16.59
C GLU A 65 -2.81 -13.75 16.93
N MET A 66 -1.63 -13.75 16.29
CA MET A 66 -0.60 -12.72 16.50
C MET A 66 -0.99 -11.34 16.01
N LEU A 67 -1.82 -11.26 14.97
CA LEU A 67 -2.25 -9.99 14.38
C LEU A 67 -3.10 -9.17 15.35
N SER A 68 -2.79 -7.87 15.44
CA SER A 68 -3.69 -6.87 16.02
C SER A 68 -4.97 -6.74 15.19
N ASN A 69 -6.01 -6.11 15.72
CA ASN A 69 -7.26 -5.90 14.95
C ASN A 69 -7.07 -5.10 13.67
N GLU A 70 -6.01 -4.30 13.60
CA GLU A 70 -5.65 -3.53 12.41
C GLU A 70 -4.49 -4.16 11.63
N GLY A 71 -4.18 -5.42 11.90
CA GLY A 71 -3.03 -6.11 11.32
C GLY A 71 -3.28 -6.62 9.91
N PHE A 72 -2.15 -6.86 9.22
CA PHE A 72 -2.08 -7.44 7.89
C PHE A 72 -1.29 -8.75 7.92
N LEU A 73 -1.72 -9.70 7.11
CA LEU A 73 -0.97 -10.91 6.77
C LEU A 73 -0.50 -10.80 5.32
N ALA A 74 0.79 -10.96 5.08
CA ALA A 74 1.38 -10.99 3.76
C ALA A 74 2.15 -12.30 3.56
N ILE A 75 1.85 -13.06 2.50
CA ILE A 75 2.40 -14.39 2.26
C ILE A 75 2.98 -14.47 0.87
N SER A 76 4.28 -14.73 0.76
CA SER A 76 4.94 -15.07 -0.50
C SER A 76 4.78 -16.54 -0.82
N ILE A 77 4.47 -16.86 -2.08
CA ILE A 77 4.30 -18.24 -2.55
C ILE A 77 4.56 -18.35 -4.06
N ASN A 78 4.93 -19.52 -4.54
CA ASN A 78 4.96 -19.81 -5.96
C ASN A 78 3.59 -20.33 -6.45
N GLN A 79 3.43 -20.47 -7.77
CA GLN A 79 2.18 -20.95 -8.38
C GLN A 79 1.77 -22.37 -7.96
N THR A 80 2.73 -23.22 -7.51
CA THR A 80 2.45 -24.64 -7.22
C THR A 80 1.42 -24.81 -6.10
N GLU A 81 1.58 -24.04 -5.03
CA GLU A 81 0.71 -24.13 -3.85
C GLU A 81 -0.21 -22.91 -3.67
N LEU A 82 -0.23 -21.99 -4.64
CA LEU A 82 -0.99 -20.74 -4.55
C LEU A 82 -2.47 -20.96 -4.19
N PHE A 83 -3.13 -21.86 -4.90
CA PHE A 83 -4.57 -22.10 -4.70
C PHE A 83 -4.86 -22.90 -3.43
N ASN A 84 -4.01 -23.86 -3.08
CA ASN A 84 -4.13 -24.61 -1.83
C ASN A 84 -3.93 -23.67 -0.64
N LEU A 85 -2.91 -22.81 -0.70
CA LEU A 85 -2.65 -21.81 0.33
C LEU A 85 -3.83 -20.84 0.48
N LYS A 86 -4.37 -20.33 -0.65
CA LYS A 86 -5.53 -19.43 -0.63
C LYS A 86 -6.70 -20.07 0.09
N GLY A 87 -7.02 -21.33 -0.22
CA GLY A 87 -8.10 -22.07 0.45
C GLY A 87 -7.88 -22.20 1.96
N ILE A 88 -6.65 -22.53 2.39
CA ILE A 88 -6.32 -22.64 3.82
C ILE A 88 -6.46 -21.28 4.53
N VAL A 89 -5.99 -20.19 3.91
CA VAL A 89 -6.06 -18.86 4.54
C VAL A 89 -7.52 -18.39 4.66
N ASP A 90 -8.37 -18.69 3.69
CA ASP A 90 -9.79 -18.32 3.69
C ASP A 90 -10.59 -19.00 4.82
N GLU A 91 -10.10 -20.13 5.38
CA GLU A 91 -10.70 -20.75 6.56
C GLU A 91 -10.57 -19.89 7.82
N TYR A 92 -9.53 -19.05 7.91
CA TYR A 92 -9.26 -18.19 9.06
C TYR A 92 -9.62 -16.72 8.82
N PHE A 93 -9.48 -16.26 7.56
CA PHE A 93 -9.80 -14.91 7.14
C PHE A 93 -11.02 -14.94 6.24
N VAL A 94 -12.11 -14.30 6.62
CA VAL A 94 -13.30 -14.20 5.77
C VAL A 94 -12.97 -13.48 4.45
N ASP A 95 -13.72 -13.80 3.39
CA ASP A 95 -13.47 -13.27 2.03
C ASP A 95 -13.33 -11.75 1.96
N GLU A 96 -14.12 -11.00 2.75
CA GLU A 96 -14.03 -9.53 2.81
C GLU A 96 -12.67 -9.01 3.31
N ASN A 97 -11.87 -9.88 3.90
CA ASN A 97 -10.55 -9.57 4.44
C ASN A 97 -9.41 -9.88 3.47
N PHE A 98 -9.68 -10.57 2.37
CA PHE A 98 -8.72 -10.69 1.28
C PHE A 98 -8.58 -9.36 0.55
N ILE A 99 -7.38 -8.80 0.53
CA ILE A 99 -7.12 -7.54 -0.17
C ILE A 99 -6.79 -7.79 -1.63
N GLY A 100 -5.93 -8.80 -1.90
CA GLY A 100 -5.58 -9.12 -3.26
C GLY A 100 -4.40 -10.06 -3.42
N LEU A 101 -4.26 -10.51 -4.66
CA LEU A 101 -3.12 -11.24 -5.17
C LEU A 101 -2.22 -10.29 -5.97
N PHE A 102 -0.96 -10.22 -5.61
CA PHE A 102 0.05 -9.36 -6.22
C PHE A 102 1.08 -10.25 -6.92
N PRO A 103 1.06 -10.33 -8.27
CA PRO A 103 2.12 -11.00 -9.01
C PRO A 103 3.43 -10.24 -8.86
N VAL A 104 4.49 -10.93 -8.44
CA VAL A 104 5.82 -10.36 -8.23
C VAL A 104 6.75 -10.90 -9.32
N LYS A 105 7.14 -10.06 -10.24
CA LYS A 105 8.04 -10.45 -11.33
C LYS A 105 9.47 -10.44 -10.85
N ILE A 106 10.09 -11.63 -10.86
CA ILE A 106 11.43 -11.88 -10.31
C ILE A 106 12.43 -12.43 -11.33
N ARG A 107 12.01 -12.71 -12.56
CA ARG A 107 12.87 -13.22 -13.64
C ARG A 107 12.65 -12.45 -14.93
N HIS A 108 13.74 -12.23 -15.64
CA HIS A 108 13.66 -11.64 -16.98
C HIS A 108 13.03 -12.64 -17.96
N LYS A 109 12.09 -12.17 -18.76
CA LYS A 109 11.42 -13.00 -19.79
C LYS A 109 12.38 -13.51 -20.87
N GLU A 110 13.46 -12.76 -21.14
CA GLU A 110 14.48 -13.13 -22.13
C GLU A 110 15.53 -14.11 -21.62
N ARG A 111 15.62 -14.36 -20.31
CA ARG A 111 16.62 -15.23 -19.70
C ARG A 111 16.03 -16.57 -19.29
N GLN A 112 15.73 -17.41 -20.28
CA GLN A 112 15.22 -18.75 -20.01
C GLN A 112 16.31 -19.65 -19.41
N LEU A 113 16.11 -20.09 -18.18
CA LEU A 113 17.06 -20.95 -17.44
C LEU A 113 16.82 -22.45 -17.65
N MET A 114 15.66 -22.84 -18.18
CA MET A 114 15.24 -24.23 -18.32
C MET A 114 14.80 -24.52 -19.76
N ILE A 115 15.58 -25.33 -20.44
CA ILE A 115 15.34 -25.68 -21.85
C ILE A 115 14.14 -26.63 -22.02
N ASN A 116 13.89 -27.52 -21.03
CA ASN A 116 12.86 -28.56 -21.11
C ASN A 116 11.57 -28.20 -20.32
N ALA A 117 11.35 -26.93 -19.98
CA ALA A 117 10.11 -26.52 -19.34
C ALA A 117 9.04 -26.19 -20.37
N THR A 118 7.76 -26.46 -20.04
CA THR A 118 6.62 -26.16 -20.91
C THR A 118 6.46 -24.63 -21.11
N PHE A 119 6.82 -23.83 -20.11
CA PHE A 119 6.84 -22.37 -20.16
C PHE A 119 7.89 -21.81 -19.21
N HIS A 120 8.25 -20.55 -19.43
CA HIS A 120 9.17 -19.82 -18.57
C HIS A 120 8.41 -19.07 -17.49
N ASP A 121 8.44 -19.61 -16.26
CA ASP A 121 7.79 -18.98 -15.10
C ASP A 121 8.63 -17.82 -14.59
N VAL A 122 8.10 -16.61 -14.68
CA VAL A 122 8.78 -15.37 -14.30
C VAL A 122 8.21 -14.73 -13.04
N TYR A 123 7.12 -15.27 -12.49
CA TYR A 123 6.43 -14.70 -11.34
C TYR A 123 6.53 -15.58 -10.09
N GLU A 124 6.56 -14.93 -8.94
CA GLU A 124 6.07 -15.42 -7.66
C GLU A 124 4.84 -14.58 -7.27
N TYR A 125 4.18 -14.97 -6.20
CA TYR A 125 2.90 -14.35 -5.82
C TYR A 125 2.96 -13.92 -4.37
N LEU A 126 2.34 -12.76 -4.09
CA LEU A 126 2.14 -12.25 -2.76
C LEU A 126 0.64 -12.15 -2.49
N LEU A 127 0.15 -12.89 -1.49
CA LEU A 127 -1.22 -12.76 -1.01
C LEU A 127 -1.22 -11.80 0.17
N ILE A 128 -2.14 -10.84 0.18
CA ILE A 128 -2.31 -9.93 1.31
C ILE A 128 -3.73 -10.00 1.84
N TYR A 129 -3.82 -10.20 3.14
CA TYR A 129 -5.06 -10.20 3.93
C TYR A 129 -4.97 -9.14 5.01
N ARG A 130 -6.12 -8.71 5.51
CA ARG A 130 -6.27 -7.84 6.69
C ARG A 130 -7.12 -8.54 7.73
N LYS A 131 -6.92 -8.23 9.01
CA LYS A 131 -7.74 -8.84 10.07
C LYS A 131 -9.13 -8.19 10.17
N ASN A 132 -9.25 -6.92 9.78
CA ASN A 132 -10.50 -6.15 9.83
C ASN A 132 -10.78 -5.52 8.46
N LYS A 133 -11.98 -5.71 7.92
CA LYS A 133 -12.40 -5.20 6.59
C LYS A 133 -12.31 -3.67 6.41
N HIS A 134 -12.26 -2.92 7.49
CA HIS A 134 -12.13 -1.46 7.44
C HIS A 134 -10.68 -0.99 7.33
N GLN A 135 -9.71 -1.87 7.61
CA GLN A 135 -8.29 -1.52 7.51
C GLN A 135 -7.90 -1.26 6.04
N ARG A 136 -7.12 -0.21 5.82
CA ARG A 136 -6.64 0.22 4.51
C ARG A 136 -5.12 0.27 4.50
N PHE A 137 -4.53 0.15 3.32
CA PHE A 137 -3.11 0.44 3.16
C PHE A 137 -2.79 1.88 3.51
N ILE A 138 -1.58 2.08 4.00
CA ILE A 138 -1.00 3.40 4.17
C ILE A 138 -0.62 3.91 2.78
N CYS A 139 -1.19 5.03 2.39
CA CYS A 139 -0.97 5.63 1.08
C CYS A 139 -0.31 7.00 1.24
N GLU A 140 0.65 7.29 0.39
CA GLU A 140 1.14 8.64 0.23
C GLU A 140 0.09 9.49 -0.49
N ASN A 141 -0.03 10.73 -0.09
CA ASN A 141 -0.87 11.68 -0.82
C ASN A 141 -0.08 12.25 -2.00
N LYS A 142 -0.69 12.23 -3.18
CA LYS A 142 -0.12 12.94 -4.33
C LYS A 142 -0.03 14.43 -3.98
N PRO A 143 1.14 15.05 -4.07
CA PRO A 143 1.25 16.48 -3.80
C PRO A 143 0.28 17.25 -4.69
N ALA A 144 -0.34 18.27 -4.14
CA ALA A 144 -1.23 19.14 -4.89
C ALA A 144 -0.42 19.80 -6.01
N ASN A 145 -1.00 19.83 -7.22
CA ASN A 145 -0.35 20.50 -8.35
C ASN A 145 -0.66 22.00 -8.28
N ILE A 146 0.25 22.76 -7.69
CA ILE A 146 0.16 24.21 -7.53
C ILE A 146 0.03 24.92 -8.89
N GLU A 147 0.63 24.41 -9.97
CA GLU A 147 0.56 25.00 -11.32
C GLU A 147 -0.87 25.24 -11.82
N LYS A 148 -1.83 24.45 -11.32
CA LYS A 148 -3.23 24.57 -11.67
C LYS A 148 -3.99 25.63 -10.87
N PHE A 149 -3.39 26.17 -9.81
CA PHE A 149 -3.95 27.24 -8.98
C PHE A 149 -3.52 28.62 -9.51
N CYS A 150 -4.09 29.00 -10.64
CA CYS A 150 -3.74 30.19 -11.38
C CYS A 150 -4.96 31.06 -11.77
N TYR A 151 -6.07 30.96 -11.05
CA TYR A 151 -7.25 31.77 -11.31
C TYR A 151 -7.64 32.61 -10.11
N GLN A 152 -8.01 33.88 -10.36
CA GLN A 152 -8.63 34.76 -9.39
C GLN A 152 -9.97 35.24 -9.91
N ILE A 153 -10.92 35.37 -9.00
CA ILE A 153 -12.24 35.90 -9.28
C ILE A 153 -12.36 37.26 -8.56
N ARG A 154 -12.66 38.32 -9.32
CA ARG A 154 -12.91 39.66 -8.80
C ARG A 154 -14.35 40.01 -9.02
N ILE A 155 -15.04 40.45 -7.97
CA ILE A 155 -16.38 40.99 -8.05
C ILE A 155 -16.27 42.50 -8.32
N LEU A 156 -16.85 42.93 -9.40
CA LEU A 156 -16.88 44.34 -9.85
C LEU A 156 -18.12 45.09 -9.36
N ASN A 157 -19.20 44.35 -9.13
CA ASN A 157 -20.46 44.88 -8.60
C ASN A 157 -21.06 43.90 -7.61
N GLU A 158 -21.30 44.35 -6.37
CA GLU A 158 -21.81 43.53 -5.29
C GLU A 158 -23.32 43.34 -5.29
N ASN A 159 -24.05 44.03 -6.18
CA ASN A 159 -25.50 43.92 -6.30
C ASN A 159 -25.94 42.59 -6.93
N CYS A 160 -25.56 41.47 -6.32
CA CYS A 160 -25.87 40.12 -6.76
C CYS A 160 -27.30 39.71 -6.32
N ARG A 161 -27.89 38.77 -7.04
CA ARG A 161 -29.11 38.10 -6.61
C ARG A 161 -28.74 37.02 -5.58
N LYS A 162 -29.39 37.08 -4.40
CA LYS A 162 -29.22 36.11 -3.32
C LYS A 162 -30.45 35.23 -3.22
N GLU A 163 -30.28 33.94 -3.25
CA GLU A 163 -31.40 32.99 -3.14
C GLU A 163 -30.95 31.68 -2.52
N GLU A 164 -31.89 30.81 -2.21
CA GLU A 164 -31.61 29.47 -1.76
C GLU A 164 -31.93 28.47 -2.87
N ILE A 165 -30.97 27.63 -3.24
CA ILE A 165 -31.14 26.57 -4.23
C ILE A 165 -30.80 25.24 -3.58
N ASN A 166 -31.78 24.33 -3.51
CA ASN A 166 -31.65 23.00 -2.95
C ASN A 166 -30.91 22.98 -1.59
N GLY A 167 -31.39 23.82 -0.64
CA GLY A 167 -30.84 23.92 0.70
C GLY A 167 -29.48 24.61 0.81
N LYS A 168 -28.99 25.26 -0.26
CA LYS A 168 -27.72 25.99 -0.27
C LYS A 168 -27.97 27.47 -0.54
N GLN A 169 -27.35 28.33 0.26
CA GLN A 169 -27.33 29.76 -0.01
C GLN A 169 -26.44 30.05 -1.21
N VAL A 170 -26.93 30.83 -2.16
CA VAL A 170 -26.18 31.17 -3.38
C VAL A 170 -26.22 32.66 -3.65
N GLU A 171 -25.16 33.18 -4.24
CA GLU A 171 -25.03 34.51 -4.79
C GLU A 171 -24.80 34.40 -6.29
N ILE A 172 -25.67 35.06 -7.09
CA ILE A 172 -25.63 34.96 -8.54
C ILE A 172 -25.26 36.35 -9.11
N TYR A 173 -24.17 36.35 -9.88
CA TYR A 173 -23.63 37.53 -10.54
C TYR A 173 -23.83 37.41 -12.05
N ASP A 174 -24.36 38.44 -12.64
CA ASP A 174 -24.59 38.55 -14.09
C ASP A 174 -23.28 38.92 -14.82
N LYS A 175 -23.30 38.75 -16.13
CA LYS A 175 -22.20 39.17 -17.00
C LYS A 175 -21.86 40.63 -16.80
N GLY A 176 -20.59 40.96 -16.62
CA GLY A 176 -20.09 42.32 -16.35
C GLY A 176 -20.05 42.68 -14.85
N MET A 177 -20.59 41.86 -13.97
CA MET A 177 -20.48 42.05 -12.53
C MET A 177 -19.24 41.36 -11.92
N TYR A 178 -18.52 40.61 -12.70
CA TYR A 178 -17.33 39.84 -12.27
C TYR A 178 -16.27 39.74 -13.37
N GLU A 179 -15.05 39.48 -12.95
CA GLU A 179 -13.93 39.16 -13.80
C GLU A 179 -13.23 37.89 -13.32
N ILE A 180 -12.85 37.02 -14.24
CA ILE A 180 -12.05 35.83 -13.98
C ILE A 180 -10.70 36.00 -14.67
N ALA A 181 -9.66 36.25 -13.90
CA ALA A 181 -8.30 36.43 -14.39
C ALA A 181 -7.46 35.19 -14.21
N LYS A 182 -6.60 34.90 -15.22
CA LYS A 182 -5.51 33.95 -15.06
C LYS A 182 -4.29 34.70 -14.57
N VAL A 183 -3.74 34.29 -13.46
CA VAL A 183 -2.64 34.94 -12.75
C VAL A 183 -1.48 33.97 -12.54
N GLU A 184 -0.38 34.43 -11.99
CA GLU A 184 0.72 33.57 -11.58
C GLU A 184 0.26 32.54 -10.55
N GLN A 185 0.82 31.33 -10.60
CA GLN A 185 0.46 30.23 -9.72
C GLN A 185 0.74 30.54 -8.24
N SER A 186 -0.22 30.26 -7.39
CA SER A 186 -0.10 30.46 -5.95
C SER A 186 -1.13 29.59 -5.19
N GLU A 187 -0.79 29.14 -3.99
CA GLU A 187 -1.72 28.44 -3.10
C GLU A 187 -2.95 29.26 -2.72
N ALA A 188 -2.86 30.59 -2.77
CA ALA A 188 -3.97 31.50 -2.51
C ALA A 188 -4.95 31.63 -3.68
N ASN A 189 -4.61 31.09 -4.84
CA ASN A 189 -5.44 31.19 -6.04
C ASN A 189 -6.42 29.99 -6.16
N LEU A 190 -7.30 30.10 -7.14
CA LEU A 190 -8.29 29.07 -7.44
C LEU A 190 -7.81 28.14 -8.55
N ARG A 191 -8.21 26.88 -8.45
CA ARG A 191 -8.08 25.92 -9.53
C ARG A 191 -9.38 25.78 -10.29
N ARG A 192 -9.33 25.88 -11.61
CA ARG A 192 -10.47 25.73 -12.51
C ARG A 192 -10.69 24.27 -12.90
N TYR A 193 -11.95 23.82 -12.87
CA TYR A 193 -12.40 22.52 -13.35
C TYR A 193 -13.50 22.69 -14.39
N ILE A 194 -13.46 21.86 -15.42
CA ILE A 194 -14.48 21.81 -16.46
C ILE A 194 -15.49 20.71 -16.10
N ILE A 195 -16.77 21.06 -16.14
CA ILE A 195 -17.88 20.12 -15.95
C ILE A 195 -18.29 19.66 -17.35
N ALA A 196 -17.88 18.48 -17.76
CA ALA A 196 -18.23 17.92 -19.07
C ALA A 196 -19.43 16.97 -18.95
N GLY A 197 -20.39 17.10 -19.83
CA GLY A 197 -21.73 16.49 -19.75
C GLY A 197 -21.83 14.96 -19.69
N LYS A 198 -20.73 14.21 -19.80
CA LYS A 198 -20.73 12.75 -19.62
C LYS A 198 -20.09 12.28 -18.31
N LEU A 199 -19.48 13.15 -17.53
CA LEU A 199 -18.88 12.84 -16.23
C LEU A 199 -19.86 13.01 -15.07
N LYS A 200 -21.12 12.63 -15.28
CA LYS A 200 -22.21 12.80 -14.29
C LYS A 200 -21.96 12.08 -12.96
N THR A 201 -21.10 11.11 -12.92
CA THR A 201 -20.95 10.22 -11.76
C THR A 201 -19.68 10.43 -10.96
N ALA A 202 -18.72 11.17 -11.46
CA ALA A 202 -17.37 11.20 -10.88
C ALA A 202 -17.12 12.36 -9.91
N ASN A 203 -18.00 13.38 -9.87
CA ASN A 203 -17.75 14.55 -9.04
C ASN A 203 -19.05 15.19 -8.57
N TRP A 204 -19.25 15.20 -7.26
CA TRP A 204 -20.42 15.83 -6.62
C TRP A 204 -20.72 17.27 -7.12
N SER A 205 -19.70 18.08 -7.38
CA SER A 205 -19.90 19.44 -7.93
C SER A 205 -20.47 19.45 -9.34
N GLY A 206 -20.12 18.47 -10.16
CA GLY A 206 -20.65 18.32 -11.50
C GLY A 206 -22.14 17.97 -11.48
N GLU A 207 -22.52 17.03 -10.62
CA GLU A 207 -23.91 16.63 -10.45
C GLU A 207 -24.76 17.78 -9.87
N TRP A 208 -24.26 18.46 -8.85
CA TRP A 208 -24.95 19.59 -8.25
C TRP A 208 -25.15 20.72 -9.26
N PHE A 209 -24.16 21.05 -10.07
CA PHE A 209 -24.26 22.02 -11.16
C PHE A 209 -25.34 21.62 -12.18
N GLU A 210 -25.33 20.39 -12.67
CA GLU A 210 -26.29 19.90 -13.66
C GLU A 210 -27.74 19.99 -13.15
N ASN A 211 -27.95 19.63 -11.90
CA ASN A 211 -29.30 19.61 -11.30
C ASN A 211 -29.84 20.99 -10.89
N ASN A 212 -28.95 21.93 -10.58
CA ASN A 212 -29.37 23.16 -9.89
C ASN A 212 -29.00 24.47 -10.62
N LEU A 213 -27.88 24.50 -11.36
CA LEU A 213 -27.36 25.74 -11.94
C LEU A 213 -27.47 25.84 -13.44
N ARG A 214 -27.61 24.72 -14.14
CA ARG A 214 -27.62 24.71 -15.60
C ARG A 214 -28.78 25.51 -16.18
N SER A 215 -29.94 25.50 -15.52
CA SER A 215 -31.15 26.24 -15.93
C SER A 215 -31.05 27.76 -15.79
N LEU A 216 -30.03 28.27 -15.08
CA LEU A 216 -29.85 29.71 -14.87
C LEU A 216 -29.42 30.47 -16.15
N GLY A 217 -29.15 29.77 -17.24
CA GLY A 217 -28.67 30.36 -18.49
C GLY A 217 -27.13 30.56 -18.51
N SER A 218 -26.68 31.28 -19.55
CA SER A 218 -25.23 31.48 -19.79
C SER A 218 -24.66 32.68 -19.05
N ASP A 219 -23.33 32.69 -18.94
CA ASP A 219 -22.53 33.82 -18.44
C ASP A 219 -22.89 34.27 -17.01
N LYS A 220 -23.33 33.33 -16.15
CA LYS A 220 -23.57 33.60 -14.74
C LYS A 220 -22.39 33.08 -13.92
N LEU A 221 -21.94 33.83 -12.92
CA LEU A 221 -21.06 33.37 -11.87
C LEU A 221 -21.86 33.14 -10.60
N VAL A 222 -21.81 31.96 -10.04
CA VAL A 222 -22.58 31.57 -8.87
C VAL A 222 -21.64 31.15 -7.74
N LYS A 223 -21.73 31.84 -6.62
CA LYS A 223 -21.05 31.47 -5.38
C LYS A 223 -22.00 30.61 -4.56
N VAL A 224 -21.59 29.38 -4.24
CA VAL A 224 -22.41 28.41 -3.51
C VAL A 224 -21.74 28.10 -2.18
N TYR A 225 -22.42 28.42 -1.10
CA TYR A 225 -21.91 28.21 0.26
C TYR A 225 -22.14 26.78 0.75
N GLY A 226 -21.26 26.34 1.67
CA GLY A 226 -21.35 25.03 2.30
C GLY A 226 -21.01 23.86 1.35
N LEU A 227 -20.19 24.10 0.34
CA LEU A 227 -19.70 23.08 -0.60
C LEU A 227 -18.24 22.66 -0.37
N GLU A 228 -17.53 23.37 0.44
CA GLU A 228 -16.17 23.00 0.89
C GLU A 228 -16.17 22.95 2.41
N ASN A 229 -15.76 21.83 2.97
CA ASN A 229 -15.57 21.70 4.42
C ASN A 229 -14.26 22.33 4.87
N GLU A 230 -13.31 22.46 3.93
CA GLU A 230 -11.98 23.07 4.11
C GLU A 230 -11.79 24.16 3.05
N GLY A 231 -10.98 25.17 3.35
CA GLY A 231 -10.75 26.29 2.44
C GLY A 231 -11.71 27.46 2.67
N LEU A 232 -12.28 28.02 1.61
CA LEU A 232 -13.14 29.22 1.68
C LEU A 232 -14.57 28.95 2.19
N GLY A 233 -14.95 27.68 2.37
CA GLY A 233 -16.30 27.30 2.78
C GLY A 233 -17.35 27.46 1.66
N TYR A 234 -16.95 27.90 0.48
CA TYR A 234 -17.82 28.06 -0.69
C TYR A 234 -17.09 27.68 -1.97
N ARG A 235 -17.85 27.45 -3.04
CA ARG A 235 -17.34 27.16 -4.37
C ARG A 235 -17.94 28.07 -5.40
N TRP A 236 -17.15 28.52 -6.35
CA TRP A 236 -17.59 29.29 -7.48
C TRP A 236 -17.95 28.39 -8.65
N PHE A 237 -19.07 28.64 -9.29
CA PHE A 237 -19.50 28.01 -10.53
C PHE A 237 -19.69 29.06 -11.60
N GLN A 238 -19.32 28.76 -12.82
CA GLN A 238 -19.60 29.61 -13.97
C GLN A 238 -20.43 28.83 -14.99
N THR A 239 -21.59 29.33 -15.35
CA THR A 239 -22.40 28.81 -16.44
C THR A 239 -21.81 29.31 -17.76
N GLN A 240 -21.56 28.40 -18.69
CA GLN A 240 -21.07 28.76 -20.03
C GLN A 240 -22.19 28.66 -21.06
N GLY A 241 -22.30 29.67 -21.86
CA GLY A 241 -23.22 29.67 -23.00
C GLY A 241 -22.80 28.74 -24.08
N ASP A 242 -23.52 28.01 -24.57
CA ASP A 242 -24.04 27.45 -25.47
C ASP A 242 -23.83 26.31 -26.24
N LYS A 243 -23.08 25.99 -26.95
CA LYS A 243 -22.91 24.86 -27.87
C LYS A 243 -22.42 23.58 -27.21
N ARG A 244 -21.94 23.64 -25.97
CA ARG A 244 -21.36 22.46 -25.27
C ARG A 244 -22.01 22.11 -23.95
N ASN A 245 -22.99 22.88 -23.49
CA ASN A 245 -23.71 22.66 -22.21
C ASN A 245 -22.75 22.30 -21.05
N SER A 246 -21.59 22.91 -21.00
CA SER A 246 -20.58 22.70 -19.98
C SER A 246 -20.55 23.86 -19.01
N GLY A 247 -20.39 23.55 -17.73
CA GLY A 247 -20.06 24.53 -16.72
C GLY A 247 -18.60 24.42 -16.31
N VAL A 248 -18.18 25.37 -15.52
CA VAL A 248 -16.90 25.29 -14.81
C VAL A 248 -17.12 25.59 -13.33
N TYR A 249 -16.26 25.03 -12.49
CA TYR A 249 -16.19 25.47 -11.12
C TYR A 249 -14.75 25.76 -10.71
N PHE A 250 -14.62 26.59 -9.67
CA PHE A 250 -13.36 27.00 -9.13
C PHE A 250 -13.27 26.55 -7.67
N GLN A 251 -12.16 25.94 -7.32
CA GLN A 251 -11.89 25.37 -6.01
C GLN A 251 -10.69 26.06 -5.40
N SER A 252 -10.81 26.44 -4.12
CA SER A 252 -9.76 27.12 -3.36
C SER A 252 -8.82 26.14 -2.66
N THR A 253 -9.31 24.96 -2.32
CA THR A 253 -8.48 24.01 -1.59
C THR A 253 -7.44 23.35 -2.47
N LEU A 254 -6.19 23.48 -2.12
CA LEU A 254 -5.19 22.47 -2.30
C LEU A 254 -5.70 21.22 -1.57
N CYS A 255 -6.62 20.49 -2.16
CA CYS A 255 -7.01 19.20 -1.62
C CYS A 255 -5.73 18.44 -1.37
N ALA A 256 -5.45 18.08 -0.12
CA ALA A 256 -4.45 17.10 0.22
C ALA A 256 -4.59 16.00 -0.84
N GLY A 257 -3.56 15.82 -1.66
CA GLY A 257 -3.75 15.17 -2.96
C GLY A 257 -4.39 13.81 -2.78
N ARG A 258 -5.07 13.32 -3.80
CA ARG A 258 -5.69 11.99 -3.73
C ARG A 258 -4.64 10.95 -3.32
N PRO A 259 -4.96 10.02 -2.43
CA PRO A 259 -4.03 8.98 -2.05
C PRO A 259 -3.56 8.22 -3.30
N ILE A 260 -2.26 8.01 -3.41
CA ILE A 260 -1.67 7.14 -4.42
C ILE A 260 -1.88 5.72 -3.94
N LEU A 261 -2.82 5.00 -4.53
CA LEU A 261 -3.07 3.61 -4.17
C LEU A 261 -1.90 2.74 -4.62
N PRO A 262 -1.43 1.80 -3.77
CA PRO A 262 -0.49 0.78 -4.21
C PRO A 262 -1.03 0.00 -5.41
N THR A 263 -0.15 -0.29 -6.37
CA THR A 263 -0.50 -1.09 -7.56
C THR A 263 -0.02 -2.52 -7.37
N ASN A 264 -0.57 -3.44 -8.14
CA ASN A 264 -0.11 -4.83 -8.21
C ASN A 264 0.92 -5.07 -9.33
N ASP A 265 1.47 -4.02 -9.91
CA ASP A 265 2.55 -4.08 -10.89
C ASP A 265 3.91 -4.07 -10.16
N LEU A 266 4.34 -5.25 -9.72
CA LEU A 266 5.55 -5.45 -8.92
C LEU A 266 6.63 -6.11 -9.78
N ASP A 267 7.46 -5.30 -10.45
CA ASP A 267 8.59 -5.76 -11.26
C ASP A 267 9.94 -5.47 -10.56
N TYR A 268 10.61 -6.53 -10.14
CA TYR A 268 11.93 -6.47 -9.49
C TYR A 268 13.04 -7.08 -10.34
N THR A 269 12.82 -7.32 -11.63
CA THR A 269 13.77 -8.03 -12.51
C THR A 269 15.12 -7.34 -12.63
N GLU A 270 15.16 -6.01 -12.55
CA GLU A 270 16.42 -5.26 -12.60
C GLU A 270 17.32 -5.49 -11.36
N ILE A 271 16.71 -5.79 -10.21
CA ILE A 271 17.41 -5.94 -8.93
C ILE A 271 17.83 -7.38 -8.70
N VAL A 272 17.04 -8.34 -9.14
CA VAL A 272 17.23 -9.78 -8.88
C VAL A 272 18.64 -10.30 -9.20
N PRO A 273 19.36 -9.87 -10.25
CA PRO A 273 20.71 -10.35 -10.51
C PRO A 273 21.70 -10.14 -9.36
N ASN A 274 21.46 -9.15 -8.50
CA ASN A 274 22.35 -8.79 -7.40
C ASN A 274 21.74 -9.03 -6.00
N ILE A 275 20.55 -9.55 -5.94
CA ILE A 275 19.81 -9.76 -4.67
C ILE A 275 20.59 -10.61 -3.65
N TYR A 276 21.38 -11.57 -4.11
CA TYR A 276 22.18 -12.41 -3.22
C TYR A 276 23.23 -11.62 -2.42
N LYS A 277 23.63 -10.43 -2.90
CA LYS A 277 24.61 -9.55 -2.25
C LYS A 277 24.00 -8.58 -1.23
N GLU A 278 22.67 -8.43 -1.21
CA GLU A 278 22.01 -7.56 -0.24
C GLU A 278 22.34 -7.99 1.21
N GLY A 279 22.43 -7.03 2.12
CA GLY A 279 22.78 -7.26 3.53
C GLY A 279 24.28 -7.19 3.81
N GLY A 280 25.12 -6.95 2.79
CA GLY A 280 26.55 -6.70 2.93
C GLY A 280 27.42 -7.96 3.03
N GLU A 281 28.65 -7.77 3.46
CA GLU A 281 29.68 -8.82 3.51
C GLU A 281 29.24 -10.03 4.36
N GLY A 282 29.49 -11.22 3.84
CA GLY A 282 29.16 -12.48 4.52
C GLY A 282 27.68 -12.83 4.60
N CYS A 283 26.83 -12.08 3.88
CA CYS A 283 25.38 -12.29 3.83
C CYS A 283 24.91 -12.91 2.51
N ASP A 284 25.81 -13.54 1.76
CA ASP A 284 25.49 -14.24 0.53
C ASP A 284 24.47 -15.34 0.77
N PHE A 285 23.31 -15.22 0.13
CA PHE A 285 22.24 -16.18 0.23
C PHE A 285 21.69 -16.44 -1.18
N LYS A 286 22.20 -17.48 -1.82
CA LYS A 286 21.98 -17.73 -3.25
C LYS A 286 20.57 -18.23 -3.60
N ASP A 287 19.92 -18.89 -2.65
CA ASP A 287 18.64 -19.55 -2.90
C ASP A 287 17.51 -18.88 -2.13
N SER A 288 16.43 -18.53 -2.81
CA SER A 288 15.16 -18.06 -2.23
C SER A 288 15.19 -16.74 -1.44
N LYS A 289 16.18 -15.88 -1.63
CA LYS A 289 16.18 -14.55 -1.00
C LYS A 289 15.14 -13.64 -1.64
N LYS A 290 14.37 -12.94 -0.82
CA LYS A 290 13.44 -11.91 -1.29
C LYS A 290 14.13 -10.55 -1.42
N PRO A 291 13.80 -9.75 -2.45
CA PRO A 291 14.33 -8.40 -2.60
C PRO A 291 14.03 -7.51 -1.39
N GLU A 292 15.00 -6.74 -0.91
CA GLU A 292 14.77 -5.75 0.14
C GLU A 292 13.65 -4.77 -0.25
N LYS A 293 13.61 -4.34 -1.51
CA LYS A 293 12.58 -3.43 -2.01
C LYS A 293 11.16 -4.01 -1.97
N LEU A 294 11.00 -5.33 -2.10
CA LEU A 294 9.69 -5.96 -1.93
C LEU A 294 9.23 -5.88 -0.47
N LEU A 295 10.12 -6.21 0.46
CA LEU A 295 9.82 -6.13 1.90
C LEU A 295 9.61 -4.69 2.33
N GLU A 296 10.38 -3.75 1.82
CA GLU A 296 10.22 -2.33 2.07
C GLU A 296 8.84 -1.84 1.61
N TRP A 297 8.42 -2.23 0.40
CA TRP A 297 7.09 -1.91 -0.11
C TRP A 297 6.00 -2.47 0.79
N ILE A 298 6.04 -3.77 1.14
CA ILE A 298 5.04 -4.41 2.01
C ILE A 298 4.97 -3.70 3.37
N ILE A 299 6.12 -3.48 4.02
CA ILE A 299 6.21 -2.88 5.35
C ILE A 299 5.69 -1.44 5.34
N ASN A 300 6.02 -0.66 4.31
CA ASN A 300 5.60 0.74 4.25
C ASN A 300 4.10 0.93 3.99
N ILE A 301 3.47 0.04 3.21
CA ILE A 301 2.01 0.14 2.97
C ILE A 301 1.16 -0.46 4.11
N THR A 302 1.75 -1.24 5.01
CA THR A 302 1.01 -1.95 6.06
C THR A 302 1.31 -1.46 7.48
N THR A 303 2.43 -0.79 7.70
CA THR A 303 2.92 -0.42 9.04
C THR A 303 3.40 1.02 9.13
N ASN A 304 3.32 1.60 10.32
CA ASN A 304 3.96 2.86 10.70
C ASN A 304 5.26 2.62 11.49
N LYS A 305 6.05 3.67 11.70
CA LYS A 305 7.23 3.62 12.59
C LYS A 305 6.81 3.18 13.98
N GLY A 306 7.56 2.23 14.57
CA GLY A 306 7.29 1.68 15.88
C GLY A 306 6.32 0.48 15.89
N ASP A 307 5.61 0.20 14.80
CA ASP A 307 4.76 -0.98 14.69
C ASP A 307 5.58 -2.28 14.70
N LEU A 308 4.96 -3.36 15.18
CA LEU A 308 5.57 -4.68 15.23
C LEU A 308 5.33 -5.48 13.95
N VAL A 309 6.43 -5.93 13.36
CA VAL A 309 6.47 -6.89 12.25
C VAL A 309 6.96 -8.23 12.79
N ILE A 310 6.27 -9.30 12.45
CA ILE A 310 6.70 -10.68 12.79
C ILE A 310 6.93 -11.45 11.50
N ASP A 311 8.09 -12.10 11.42
CA ASP A 311 8.47 -13.01 10.32
C ASP A 311 8.77 -14.38 10.89
N LEU A 312 7.95 -15.36 10.51
CA LEU A 312 8.09 -16.74 11.03
C LEU A 312 9.04 -17.60 10.19
N PHE A 313 9.59 -17.08 9.09
CA PHE A 313 10.51 -17.77 8.20
C PHE A 313 11.68 -16.85 7.81
N GLY A 314 12.53 -16.55 8.78
CA GLY A 314 13.53 -15.49 8.69
C GLY A 314 14.49 -15.55 7.52
N GLY A 315 14.85 -16.77 7.08
CA GLY A 315 15.72 -16.99 5.93
C GLY A 315 17.01 -16.18 5.99
N SER A 316 17.21 -15.28 5.04
CA SER A 316 18.38 -14.40 4.96
C SER A 316 18.30 -13.14 5.84
N GLY A 317 17.21 -12.93 6.58
CA GLY A 317 17.00 -11.76 7.44
C GLY A 317 16.62 -10.47 6.71
N THR A 318 16.03 -10.55 5.53
CA THR A 318 15.62 -9.35 4.78
C THR A 318 14.59 -8.54 5.56
N THR A 319 13.66 -9.19 6.24
CA THR A 319 12.60 -8.53 7.02
C THR A 319 13.17 -7.70 8.17
N ILE A 320 14.07 -8.24 8.97
CA ILE A 320 14.66 -7.48 10.09
C ILE A 320 15.56 -6.34 9.62
N ASP A 321 16.25 -6.51 8.51
CA ASP A 321 17.06 -5.47 7.87
C ASP A 321 16.18 -4.27 7.49
N VAL A 322 15.10 -4.53 6.74
CA VAL A 322 14.17 -3.47 6.33
C VAL A 322 13.49 -2.82 7.54
N CYS A 323 13.12 -3.59 8.56
CA CYS A 323 12.55 -3.07 9.81
C CYS A 323 13.54 -2.15 10.54
N LEU A 324 14.81 -2.54 10.62
CA LEU A 324 15.87 -1.71 11.19
C LEU A 324 16.03 -0.40 10.41
N LYS A 325 16.15 -0.46 9.08
CA LYS A 325 16.28 0.73 8.22
C LYS A 325 15.11 1.69 8.40
N ASN A 326 13.90 1.17 8.54
CA ASN A 326 12.65 1.94 8.54
C ASN A 326 12.05 2.17 9.94
N ASN A 327 12.76 1.86 11.01
CA ASN A 327 12.34 2.06 12.42
C ASN A 327 11.02 1.34 12.79
N ARG A 328 10.85 0.10 12.33
CA ARG A 328 9.79 -0.81 12.79
C ARG A 328 10.37 -1.79 13.81
N ASN A 329 9.57 -2.18 14.79
CA ASN A 329 9.92 -3.30 15.66
C ASN A 329 9.86 -4.61 14.88
N CYS A 330 10.70 -5.59 15.22
CA CYS A 330 10.75 -6.84 14.49
C CYS A 330 11.00 -8.04 15.42
N ILE A 331 10.23 -9.09 15.21
CA ILE A 331 10.49 -10.44 15.71
C ILE A 331 10.67 -11.34 14.50
N ILE A 332 11.78 -12.06 14.45
CA ILE A 332 12.07 -12.98 13.36
C ILE A 332 12.42 -14.37 13.94
N VAL A 333 11.89 -15.41 13.32
CA VAL A 333 12.10 -16.80 13.72
C VAL A 333 12.78 -17.54 12.57
N GLU A 334 13.87 -18.24 12.85
CA GLU A 334 14.59 -19.02 11.85
C GLU A 334 15.01 -20.37 12.44
N LYS A 335 14.60 -21.45 11.78
CA LYS A 335 14.84 -22.82 12.26
C LYS A 335 16.27 -23.29 12.01
N HIS A 336 16.85 -22.92 10.89
CA HIS A 336 18.13 -23.45 10.44
C HIS A 336 19.30 -22.60 10.89
N LEU A 337 20.37 -23.27 11.35
CA LEU A 337 21.55 -22.60 11.93
C LEU A 337 22.27 -21.69 10.92
N GLU A 338 22.41 -22.13 9.68
CA GLU A 338 23.12 -21.35 8.65
C GLU A 338 22.43 -20.03 8.33
N PRO A 339 21.11 -19.99 7.97
CA PRO A 339 20.39 -18.75 7.81
C PRO A 339 20.36 -17.89 9.08
N TYR A 340 20.17 -18.49 10.25
CA TYR A 340 20.23 -17.77 11.52
C TYR A 340 21.56 -17.02 11.72
N ASN A 341 22.69 -17.63 11.35
CA ASN A 341 24.00 -16.98 11.40
C ASN A 341 24.13 -15.86 10.35
N ILE A 342 23.46 -16.00 9.19
CA ILE A 342 23.38 -14.92 8.18
C ILE A 342 22.61 -13.75 8.73
N ILE A 343 21.47 -13.98 9.40
CA ILE A 343 20.70 -12.92 10.06
C ILE A 343 21.57 -12.13 11.03
N LYS A 344 22.35 -12.82 11.88
CA LYS A 344 23.25 -12.14 12.83
C LYS A 344 24.27 -11.23 12.13
N ARG A 345 24.89 -11.71 11.05
CA ARG A 345 25.85 -10.92 10.27
C ARG A 345 25.19 -9.71 9.63
N ARG A 346 24.02 -9.92 9.00
CA ARG A 346 23.25 -8.87 8.34
C ARG A 346 22.84 -7.78 9.32
N VAL A 347 22.32 -8.13 10.47
CA VAL A 347 21.96 -7.20 11.55
C VAL A 347 23.18 -6.38 11.98
N ASN A 348 24.33 -7.01 12.18
CA ASN A 348 25.57 -6.31 12.55
C ASN A 348 26.04 -5.33 11.45
N ASN A 349 25.93 -5.71 10.18
CA ASN A 349 26.28 -4.84 9.06
C ASN A 349 25.38 -3.60 9.03
N ILE A 350 24.05 -3.78 9.15
CA ILE A 350 23.09 -2.68 9.14
C ILE A 350 23.24 -1.73 10.34
N ILE A 351 23.50 -2.26 11.53
CA ILE A 351 23.74 -1.43 12.73
C ILE A 351 24.97 -0.53 12.50
N LYS A 352 26.03 -1.07 11.91
CA LYS A 352 27.23 -0.30 11.58
C LYS A 352 26.95 0.74 10.49
N GLU A 353 26.30 0.33 9.40
CA GLU A 353 25.97 1.19 8.24
C GLU A 353 25.10 2.37 8.64
N CYS A 354 24.04 2.11 9.41
CA CYS A 354 23.08 3.10 9.84
C CYS A 354 23.51 3.87 11.11
N ASN A 355 24.66 3.55 11.69
CA ASN A 355 25.15 4.08 12.96
C ASN A 355 24.08 4.08 14.06
N LYS A 356 23.34 2.95 14.16
CA LYS A 356 22.24 2.80 15.11
C LYS A 356 22.73 2.17 16.41
N ASN A 357 22.33 2.77 17.52
CA ASN A 357 22.52 2.18 18.85
C ASN A 357 21.22 1.45 19.26
N VAL A 358 21.07 0.19 18.83
CA VAL A 358 19.89 -0.63 19.12
C VAL A 358 20.29 -1.96 19.71
N LEU A 359 19.52 -2.41 20.70
CA LEU A 359 19.70 -3.73 21.29
C LEU A 359 18.98 -4.79 20.45
N ILE A 360 19.66 -5.85 20.12
CA ILE A 360 19.11 -7.03 19.46
C ILE A 360 19.18 -8.22 20.44
N GLU A 361 18.03 -8.81 20.72
CA GLU A 361 17.95 -10.00 21.55
C GLU A 361 18.01 -11.25 20.65
N TYR A 362 18.95 -12.15 20.95
CA TYR A 362 19.12 -13.44 20.27
C TYR A 362 18.78 -14.55 21.23
N MET A 363 17.81 -15.40 20.87
CA MET A 363 17.24 -16.41 21.77
C MET A 363 17.01 -17.73 21.05
N ASP A 364 17.01 -18.82 21.81
CA ASP A 364 16.51 -20.11 21.35
C ASP A 364 15.03 -20.24 21.72
N VAL A 365 14.25 -20.87 20.84
CA VAL A 365 12.83 -21.17 21.06
C VAL A 365 12.65 -22.21 22.17
#